data_f409182bd4bfedc0dda43440a8439bbc
#
_entry.id   f409182bd4bfedc0dda43440a8439bbc
#
_cell.length_a   1.000
_cell.length_b   1.000
_cell.length_c   1.000
_cell.angle_alpha   90.00
_cell.angle_beta   90.00
_cell.angle_gamma   90.00
#
_symmetry.space_group_name_H-M   'P 1'
#
loop_
_entity.id
_entity.type
_entity.pdbx_description
1 polymer ?
#
loop_
_entity_poly.entity_id
_entity_poly.type
_entity_poly.pdbx_seq_one_letter_code
_entity_poly.pdbx_strand_id
1 'polypeptide(L)'
;MNARLPLLAVLALLARAARPPGQYAQRVVVKDGAHIHVIPLDRLDYAQAQDDYVALRTEGKTLLKSQTLGGLEASLDPSLFVRVHRSYIVRLDRIRALEPYGKNDHVAILADGTRVPVSREGYVRLRELLE
;
A
#
# COMPACT_ATOMS: atom_id res chain seq x y z
N MET A 1 3.86 19.97 27.39
CA MET A 1 4.23 19.36 27.17
C MET A 1 4.40 18.53 27.44
N ASN A 2 4.19 18.31 27.22
CA ASN A 2 4.45 17.50 27.28
C ASN A 2 5.04 16.64 27.54
N ALA A 3 5.21 16.35 27.87
CA ALA A 3 5.75 15.67 28.07
C ALA A 3 6.18 14.97 28.28
N ARG A 4 6.09 14.54 28.70
CA ARG A 4 6.37 13.87 28.69
C ARG A 4 6.60 12.62 28.11
N LEU A 5 6.17 12.22 27.04
CA LEU A 5 6.70 11.11 26.29
C LEU A 5 8.14 11.40 25.89
N PRO A 6 9.03 10.39 25.90
CA PRO A 6 10.36 10.61 25.36
C PRO A 6 10.26 11.08 23.91
N LEU A 7 10.98 12.12 23.59
CA LEU A 7 10.93 12.69 22.26
C LEU A 7 11.32 11.68 21.20
N LEU A 8 12.33 10.85 21.47
CA LEU A 8 12.75 9.84 20.49
C LEU A 8 11.67 8.83 20.22
N ALA A 9 10.90 8.43 21.22
CA ALA A 9 9.81 7.49 21.01
C ALA A 9 8.71 8.11 20.17
N VAL A 10 8.40 9.38 20.42
CA VAL A 10 7.38 10.08 19.63
C VAL A 10 7.84 10.24 18.20
N LEU A 11 9.09 10.62 17.98
CA LEU A 11 9.62 10.79 16.64
C LEU A 11 9.65 9.48 15.88
N ALA A 12 10.04 8.39 16.54
CA ALA A 12 10.06 7.09 15.89
C ALA A 12 8.65 6.64 15.49
N LEU A 13 7.68 6.90 16.36
CA LEU A 13 6.30 6.56 16.06
C LEU A 13 5.76 7.37 14.89
N LEU A 14 6.03 8.67 14.88
CA LEU A 14 5.58 9.51 13.78
C LEU A 14 6.24 9.13 12.45
N ALA A 15 7.52 8.80 12.49
CA ALA A 15 8.22 8.39 11.28
C ALA A 15 7.66 7.10 10.70
N ARG A 16 7.09 6.24 11.53
CA ARG A 16 6.54 4.96 11.08
C ARG A 16 5.05 5.03 10.77
N ALA A 17 4.32 5.86 11.50
CA ALA A 17 2.86 5.89 11.41
C ALA A 17 2.35 7.01 10.50
N ALA A 18 3.04 8.13 10.48
CA ALA A 18 2.60 9.27 9.71
C ALA A 18 3.80 10.16 9.38
N ARG A 19 3.88 10.58 8.14
CA ARG A 19 4.89 11.53 7.70
C ARG A 19 4.21 12.86 7.42
N PRO A 20 4.92 13.97 7.59
CA PRO A 20 4.37 15.24 7.18
C PRO A 20 3.99 15.24 5.70
N PRO A 21 2.99 16.02 5.32
CA PRO A 21 2.63 16.15 3.91
C PRO A 21 3.85 16.53 3.07
N GLY A 22 3.98 15.91 1.91
CA GLY A 22 5.09 16.15 1.01
C GLY A 22 6.28 15.23 1.21
N GLN A 23 6.28 14.44 2.29
CA GLN A 23 7.36 13.47 2.55
C GLN A 23 7.02 12.07 2.10
N TYR A 24 5.82 11.83 1.65
CA TYR A 24 5.47 10.55 1.04
C TYR A 24 5.97 10.53 -0.39
N ALA A 25 6.27 9.32 -0.87
CA ALA A 25 6.69 9.16 -2.25
C ALA A 25 5.57 9.62 -3.18
N GLN A 26 5.96 10.22 -4.30
CA GLN A 26 5.02 10.59 -5.36
C GLN A 26 5.18 9.69 -6.57
N ARG A 27 6.25 8.91 -6.60
CA ARG A 27 6.54 7.99 -7.68
C ARG A 27 7.36 6.83 -7.17
N VAL A 28 7.30 5.72 -7.89
CA VAL A 28 8.16 4.56 -7.64
C VAL A 28 9.03 4.37 -8.87
N VAL A 29 10.32 4.17 -8.65
CA VAL A 29 11.28 3.96 -9.73
C VAL A 29 11.66 2.50 -9.76
N VAL A 30 11.54 1.88 -10.93
CA VAL A 30 11.88 0.47 -11.13
C VAL A 30 12.98 0.40 -12.17
N LYS A 31 14.09 -0.25 -11.80
CA LYS A 31 15.20 -0.47 -12.71
C LYS A 31 15.05 -1.84 -13.36
N ASP A 32 15.13 -1.88 -14.68
CA ASP A 32 14.99 -3.11 -15.44
C ASP A 32 16.08 -3.07 -16.52
N GLY A 33 17.23 -3.66 -16.20
CA GLY A 33 18.39 -3.58 -17.08
C GLY A 33 18.83 -2.13 -17.29
N ALA A 34 18.87 -1.70 -18.53
CA ALA A 34 19.22 -0.32 -18.87
C ALA A 34 18.01 0.62 -18.82
N HIS A 35 16.83 0.07 -18.59
CA HIS A 35 15.61 0.86 -18.55
C HIS A 35 15.27 1.27 -17.13
N ILE A 36 14.76 2.49 -16.98
CA ILE A 36 14.26 3.00 -15.73
C ILE A 36 12.81 3.35 -15.94
N HIS A 37 11.93 2.64 -15.22
CA HIS A 37 10.49 2.90 -15.27
C HIS A 37 10.13 3.79 -14.09
N VAL A 38 9.40 4.86 -14.38
CA VAL A 38 8.94 5.79 -13.36
C VAL A 38 7.42 5.64 -13.29
N ILE A 39 6.92 5.20 -12.13
CA ILE A 39 5.48 4.99 -11.92
C ILE A 39 4.95 6.10 -11.03
N PRO A 40 4.15 7.03 -11.57
CA PRO A 40 3.44 7.97 -10.70
C PRO A 40 2.49 7.18 -9.80
N LEU A 41 2.42 7.54 -8.53
CA LEU A 41 1.62 6.74 -7.60
C LEU A 41 0.12 6.85 -7.85
N ASP A 42 -0.33 7.89 -8.52
CA ASP A 42 -1.73 7.98 -8.93
C ASP A 42 -2.08 6.95 -10.02
N ARG A 43 -1.09 6.26 -10.58
CA ARG A 43 -1.27 5.21 -11.57
C ARG A 43 -0.91 3.82 -11.05
N LEU A 44 -0.59 3.72 -9.77
CA LEU A 44 -0.31 2.42 -9.15
C LEU A 44 -1.62 1.87 -8.60
N ASP A 45 -2.04 0.72 -9.11
CA ASP A 45 -3.30 0.10 -8.69
C ASP A 45 -3.11 -0.69 -7.41
N TYR A 46 -2.09 -1.55 -7.38
CA TYR A 46 -1.78 -2.33 -6.20
C TYR A 46 -0.35 -2.85 -6.28
N ALA A 47 0.15 -3.32 -5.15
CA ALA A 47 1.46 -3.94 -5.03
C ALA A 47 1.31 -5.26 -4.31
N GLN A 48 2.02 -6.27 -4.78
CA GLN A 48 1.98 -7.62 -4.24
C GLN A 48 3.37 -8.10 -3.90
N ALA A 49 3.53 -8.67 -2.70
CA ALA A 49 4.80 -9.28 -2.33
C ALA A 49 5.01 -10.56 -3.13
N GLN A 50 6.19 -10.70 -3.70
CA GLN A 50 6.55 -11.85 -4.53
C GLN A 50 8.00 -12.20 -4.27
N ASP A 51 8.23 -13.10 -3.32
CA ASP A 51 9.59 -13.47 -2.88
C ASP A 51 10.38 -12.24 -2.44
N ASP A 52 11.51 -11.97 -3.06
CA ASP A 52 12.34 -10.81 -2.74
C ASP A 52 11.94 -9.55 -3.51
N TYR A 53 10.82 -9.61 -4.22
CA TYR A 53 10.36 -8.52 -5.07
C TYR A 53 8.98 -8.06 -4.66
N VAL A 54 8.64 -6.87 -5.12
CA VAL A 54 7.28 -6.37 -5.07
C VAL A 54 6.81 -6.26 -6.52
N ALA A 55 5.67 -6.89 -6.82
CA ALA A 55 5.04 -6.77 -8.13
C ALA A 55 4.13 -5.54 -8.09
N LEU A 56 4.42 -4.58 -8.96
CA LEU A 56 3.69 -3.31 -9.03
C LEU A 56 2.77 -3.34 -10.24
N ARG A 57 1.48 -3.23 -9.99
CA ARG A 57 0.47 -3.24 -11.06
C ARG A 57 0.13 -1.81 -11.44
N THR A 58 0.42 -1.44 -12.67
CA THR A 58 0.19 -0.11 -13.18
C THR A 58 -0.19 -0.16 -14.65
N GLU A 59 -1.26 0.51 -15.02
CA GLU A 59 -1.69 0.67 -16.40
C GLU A 59 -1.75 -0.64 -17.17
N GLY A 60 -2.28 -1.68 -16.53
CA GLY A 60 -2.48 -2.98 -17.17
C GLY A 60 -1.24 -3.85 -17.24
N LYS A 61 -0.12 -3.43 -16.68
CA LYS A 61 1.11 -4.21 -16.69
C LYS A 61 1.67 -4.36 -15.30
N THR A 62 2.60 -5.30 -15.13
CA THR A 62 3.23 -5.59 -13.85
C THR A 62 4.72 -5.39 -13.97
N LEU A 63 5.28 -4.62 -13.04
CA LEU A 63 6.72 -4.38 -12.96
C LEU A 63 7.22 -4.93 -11.62
N LEU A 64 8.40 -5.51 -11.61
CA LEU A 64 8.99 -6.08 -10.41
C LEU A 64 10.08 -5.17 -9.87
N LYS A 65 10.02 -4.87 -8.58
CA LYS A 65 11.01 -4.06 -7.91
C LYS A 65 11.60 -4.85 -6.75
N SER A 66 12.92 -4.89 -6.65
CA SER A 66 13.63 -5.54 -5.56
C SER A 66 13.47 -4.71 -4.30
N GLN A 67 12.55 -5.12 -3.44
CA GLN A 67 12.16 -4.36 -2.25
C GLN A 67 11.20 -5.19 -1.44
N THR A 68 11.09 -4.92 -0.13
CA THR A 68 10.05 -5.54 0.69
C THR A 68 8.76 -4.74 0.58
N LEU A 69 7.64 -5.43 0.78
CA LEU A 69 6.35 -4.75 0.78
C LEU A 69 6.25 -3.75 1.94
N GLY A 70 6.81 -4.11 3.10
CA GLY A 70 6.83 -3.20 4.23
C GLY A 70 7.65 -1.94 3.96
N GLY A 71 8.76 -2.10 3.23
CA GLY A 71 9.57 -0.95 2.83
C GLY A 71 8.82 -0.03 1.89
N LEU A 72 8.07 -0.60 0.96
CA LEU A 72 7.23 0.20 0.08
C LEU A 72 6.12 0.89 0.88
N GLU A 73 5.46 0.14 1.75
CA GLU A 73 4.37 0.69 2.57
C GLU A 73 4.82 1.92 3.34
N ALA A 74 6.04 1.88 3.89
CA ALA A 74 6.55 2.98 4.70
C ALA A 74 6.69 4.28 3.90
N SER A 75 6.82 4.20 2.59
CA SER A 75 6.98 5.37 1.74
C SER A 75 5.67 5.90 1.18
N LEU A 76 4.58 5.15 1.32
CA LEU A 76 3.30 5.51 0.72
C LEU A 76 2.42 6.28 1.70
N ASP A 77 1.59 7.15 1.15
CA ASP A 77 0.62 7.92 1.94
C ASP A 77 -0.48 6.97 2.43
N PRO A 78 -0.63 6.79 3.74
CA PRO A 78 -1.62 5.85 4.27
C PRO A 78 -3.07 6.29 4.07
N SER A 79 -3.31 7.53 3.66
CA SER A 79 -4.66 7.96 3.31
C SER A 79 -5.04 7.56 1.89
N LEU A 80 -4.07 7.16 1.07
CA LEU A 80 -4.28 6.78 -0.32
C LEU A 80 -4.04 5.30 -0.57
N PHE A 81 -3.17 4.67 0.21
CA PHE A 81 -2.81 3.27 0.04
C PHE A 81 -3.00 2.53 1.36
N VAL A 82 -3.55 1.34 1.28
CA VAL A 82 -3.82 0.57 2.49
C VAL A 82 -3.30 -0.87 2.32
N ARG A 83 -2.64 -1.35 3.38
CA ARG A 83 -2.18 -2.73 3.44
C ARG A 83 -3.39 -3.60 3.79
N VAL A 84 -3.96 -4.24 2.77
CA VAL A 84 -5.20 -5.03 2.94
C VAL A 84 -4.93 -6.48 3.29
N HIS A 85 -3.68 -6.90 3.15
CA HIS A 85 -3.27 -8.29 3.36
C HIS A 85 -1.77 -8.27 3.59
N ARG A 86 -1.23 -9.30 4.25
CA ARG A 86 0.21 -9.34 4.46
C ARG A 86 1.01 -9.26 3.15
N SER A 87 0.38 -9.63 2.04
CA SER A 87 1.04 -9.66 0.74
C SER A 87 0.53 -8.61 -0.24
N TYR A 88 -0.39 -7.72 0.16
CA TYR A 88 -0.99 -6.77 -0.77
C TYR A 88 -1.17 -5.40 -0.16
N ILE A 89 -0.82 -4.39 -0.95
CA ILE A 89 -1.16 -2.99 -0.69
C ILE A 89 -1.99 -2.52 -1.89
N VAL A 90 -3.09 -1.82 -1.64
CA VAL A 90 -4.01 -1.39 -2.70
C VAL A 90 -4.23 0.11 -2.61
N ARG A 91 -4.29 0.77 -3.77
CA ARG A 91 -4.71 2.17 -3.81
C ARG A 91 -6.20 2.24 -3.52
N LEU A 92 -6.55 3.05 -2.53
CA LEU A 92 -7.89 3.08 -1.99
C LEU A 92 -8.94 3.43 -3.05
N ASP A 93 -8.66 4.39 -3.92
CA ASP A 93 -9.62 4.83 -4.93
C ASP A 93 -9.77 3.86 -6.11
N ARG A 94 -9.00 2.78 -6.13
CA ARG A 94 -9.17 1.73 -7.13
C ARG A 94 -10.14 0.65 -6.68
N ILE A 95 -10.56 0.66 -5.43
CA ILE A 95 -11.47 -0.33 -4.88
C ILE A 95 -12.89 0.02 -5.30
N ARG A 96 -13.54 -0.90 -6.02
CA ARG A 96 -14.91 -0.72 -6.46
C ARG A 96 -15.90 -1.38 -5.49
N ALA A 97 -15.50 -2.49 -4.87
CA ALA A 97 -16.39 -3.23 -3.98
C ALA A 97 -15.58 -4.08 -3.01
N LEU A 98 -16.15 -4.36 -1.86
CA LEU A 98 -15.65 -5.34 -0.92
C LEU A 98 -16.71 -6.42 -0.80
N GLU A 99 -16.30 -7.67 -1.01
CA GLU A 99 -17.22 -8.79 -0.99
C GLU A 99 -16.76 -9.84 0.00
N PRO A 100 -17.69 -10.53 0.68
CA PRO A 100 -17.31 -11.64 1.52
C PRO A 100 -16.75 -12.78 0.68
N TYR A 101 -15.78 -13.49 1.23
CA TYR A 101 -15.20 -14.66 0.59
C TYR A 101 -15.02 -15.74 1.65
N GLY A 102 -15.83 -16.79 1.55
CA GLY A 102 -15.84 -17.81 2.59
C GLY A 102 -16.45 -17.27 3.88
N LYS A 103 -16.03 -17.82 5.02
CA LYS A 103 -16.66 -17.52 6.31
C LYS A 103 -16.23 -16.19 6.90
N ASN A 104 -14.92 -15.94 6.87
CA ASN A 104 -14.37 -14.81 7.60
C ASN A 104 -13.47 -13.93 6.75
N ASP A 105 -13.36 -14.24 5.47
CA ASP A 105 -12.47 -13.52 4.60
C ASP A 105 -13.23 -12.58 3.70
N HIS A 106 -12.52 -11.65 3.10
CA HIS A 106 -13.08 -10.70 2.17
C HIS A 106 -12.17 -10.58 0.95
N VAL A 107 -12.72 -10.06 -0.13
CA VAL A 107 -11.97 -9.78 -1.32
C VAL A 107 -12.33 -8.37 -1.77
N ALA A 108 -11.32 -7.63 -2.21
CA ALA A 108 -11.52 -6.31 -2.79
C ALA A 108 -11.58 -6.47 -4.31
N ILE A 109 -12.61 -5.93 -4.92
CA ILE A 109 -12.75 -5.89 -6.36
C ILE A 109 -12.27 -4.54 -6.84
N LEU A 110 -11.26 -4.52 -7.68
CA LEU A 110 -10.72 -3.28 -8.21
C LEU A 110 -11.48 -2.84 -9.45
N ALA A 111 -11.23 -1.61 -9.87
CA ALA A 111 -11.92 -1.01 -11.01
C ALA A 111 -11.77 -1.83 -12.29
N ASP A 112 -10.63 -2.51 -12.46
CA ASP A 112 -10.37 -3.35 -13.63
C ASP A 112 -10.87 -4.78 -13.47
N GLY A 113 -11.54 -5.09 -12.36
CA GLY A 113 -12.04 -6.43 -12.08
C GLY A 113 -11.07 -7.32 -11.31
N THR A 114 -9.87 -6.86 -11.04
CA THR A 114 -8.91 -7.64 -10.27
C THR A 114 -9.44 -7.90 -8.87
N ARG A 115 -9.24 -9.12 -8.38
CA ARG A 115 -9.68 -9.53 -7.05
C ARG A 115 -8.46 -9.65 -6.15
N VAL A 116 -8.47 -8.90 -5.05
CA VAL A 116 -7.35 -8.86 -4.12
C VAL A 116 -7.82 -9.38 -2.76
N PRO A 117 -7.12 -10.36 -2.18
CA PRO A 117 -7.53 -10.88 -0.88
C PRO A 117 -7.37 -9.83 0.21
N VAL A 118 -8.31 -9.83 1.15
CA VAL A 118 -8.32 -8.88 2.25
C VAL A 118 -8.36 -9.68 3.56
N SER A 119 -7.37 -9.45 4.42
CA SER A 119 -7.34 -10.09 5.73
C SER A 119 -8.34 -9.44 6.66
N ARG A 120 -8.53 -10.02 7.86
CA ARG A 120 -9.41 -9.43 8.87
C ARG A 120 -8.94 -8.03 9.24
N GLU A 121 -7.67 -7.88 9.53
CA GLU A 121 -7.11 -6.56 9.87
C GLU A 121 -7.22 -5.61 8.70
N GLY A 122 -6.98 -6.12 7.49
CA GLY A 122 -7.13 -5.30 6.29
C GLY A 122 -8.55 -4.80 6.11
N TYR A 123 -9.53 -5.66 6.39
CA TYR A 123 -10.92 -5.29 6.30
C TYR A 123 -11.28 -4.18 7.30
N VAL A 124 -10.78 -4.31 8.53
CA VAL A 124 -11.02 -3.27 9.54
C VAL A 124 -10.41 -1.94 9.09
N ARG A 125 -9.18 -1.98 8.59
CA ARG A 125 -8.53 -0.75 8.09
C ARG A 125 -9.32 -0.11 6.96
N LEU A 126 -9.78 -0.93 6.02
CA LEU A 126 -10.56 -0.44 4.89
C LEU A 126 -11.86 0.21 5.35
N ARG A 127 -12.56 -0.42 6.28
CA ARG A 127 -13.80 0.13 6.79
C ARG A 127 -13.60 1.49 7.45
N GLU A 128 -12.53 1.61 8.22
CA GLU A 128 -12.22 2.89 8.85
C GLU A 128 -11.94 3.99 7.84
N LEU A 129 -11.27 3.64 6.74
CA LEU A 129 -10.93 4.62 5.72
C LEU A 129 -12.09 4.94 4.78
N LEU A 130 -12.97 3.99 4.54
CA LEU A 130 -14.09 4.15 3.60
C LEU A 130 -15.33 4.73 4.26
N GLU A 131 -15.44 4.63 5.57
CA GLU A 131 -16.54 5.17 6.34
C GLU A 131 -16.11 6.46 7.02
#